data_49e70c851da04ee64a72f1161f649c84
#
_entry.id   49e70c851da04ee64a72f1161f649c84
#
_cell.length_a   1.000
_cell.length_b   1.000
_cell.length_c   1.000
_cell.angle_alpha   90.00
_cell.angle_beta   90.00
_cell.angle_gamma   90.00
#
_symmetry.space_group_name_H-M   'P 1'
#
loop_
_entity.id
_entity.type
_entity.pdbx_description
1 polymer ?
#
loop_
_entity_poly.entity_id
_entity_poly.type
_entity_poly.pdbx_seq_one_letter_code
_entity_poly.pdbx_strand_id
1 'polypeptide(L)'
;MFNERKAAQVAAWFLRQAGGRMPHLKLMKLMYLADREALGEYGFPITGDKAVSMPHGPVLSMTLDHINGDTESGEDGWESWISGREDHEVALRDRNDALDEISAAETDVLARVWGRFGRMNKWQIRDYTHDHCPEWQDPQGSSTPIPFERIFTVLGRSREEAAQLAERIAEEQRVDGVLAAL
;
A
#
# COMPACT_ATOMS: atom_id res chain seq x y z
N MET A 1 8.41 9.03 4.65
CA MET A 1 7.25 9.77 4.10
C MET A 1 6.67 9.01 2.93
N PHE A 2 5.36 9.20 2.57
CA PHE A 2 4.79 8.60 1.37
C PHE A 2 5.63 8.97 0.14
N ASN A 3 5.99 7.96 -0.63
CA ASN A 3 6.72 8.14 -1.89
C ASN A 3 5.78 7.75 -3.04
N GLU A 4 5.24 8.77 -3.72
CA GLU A 4 4.26 8.61 -4.79
C GLU A 4 4.81 7.76 -5.94
N ARG A 5 6.03 8.06 -6.41
CA ARG A 5 6.67 7.32 -7.51
C ARG A 5 6.87 5.86 -7.14
N LYS A 6 7.33 5.58 -5.92
CA LYS A 6 7.48 4.21 -5.42
C LYS A 6 6.15 3.49 -5.33
N ALA A 7 5.11 4.15 -4.80
CA ALA A 7 3.75 3.58 -4.74
C ALA A 7 3.22 3.27 -6.15
N ALA A 8 3.45 4.16 -7.12
CA ALA A 8 3.10 3.93 -8.51
C ALA A 8 3.85 2.73 -9.12
N GLN A 9 5.14 2.56 -8.81
CA GLN A 9 5.92 1.42 -9.27
C GLN A 9 5.49 0.11 -8.60
N VAL A 10 5.11 0.12 -7.33
CA VAL A 10 4.51 -1.05 -6.64
C VAL A 10 3.20 -1.45 -7.32
N ALA A 11 2.34 -0.48 -7.62
CA ALA A 11 1.11 -0.72 -8.37
C ALA A 11 1.39 -1.27 -9.77
N ALA A 12 2.36 -0.68 -10.49
CA ALA A 12 2.80 -1.13 -11.81
C ALA A 12 3.32 -2.57 -11.77
N TRP A 13 4.08 -2.93 -10.72
CA TRP A 13 4.55 -4.29 -10.55
C TRP A 13 3.39 -5.29 -10.48
N PHE A 14 2.38 -5.04 -9.64
CA PHE A 14 1.20 -5.89 -9.53
C PHE A 14 0.38 -5.92 -10.83
N LEU A 15 0.23 -4.79 -11.49
CA LEU A 15 -0.47 -4.73 -12.77
C LEU A 15 0.24 -5.52 -13.86
N ARG A 16 1.59 -5.49 -13.91
CA ARG A 16 2.37 -6.33 -14.83
C ARG A 16 2.09 -7.83 -14.61
N GLN A 17 2.03 -8.27 -13.36
CA GLN A 17 1.67 -9.66 -13.04
C GLN A 17 0.25 -10.02 -13.46
N ALA A 18 -0.66 -9.05 -13.49
CA ALA A 18 -2.07 -9.23 -13.86
C ALA A 18 -2.37 -9.09 -15.36
N GLY A 19 -1.35 -8.88 -16.19
CA GLY A 19 -1.56 -8.63 -17.61
C GLY A 19 -1.93 -7.19 -17.97
N GLY A 20 -1.56 -6.23 -17.10
CA GLY A 20 -1.67 -4.78 -17.34
C GLY A 20 -2.91 -4.11 -16.77
N ARG A 21 -3.89 -4.84 -16.24
CA ARG A 21 -5.14 -4.27 -15.72
C ARG A 21 -5.70 -5.12 -14.57
N MET A 22 -6.32 -4.47 -13.59
CA MET A 22 -7.11 -5.17 -12.56
C MET A 22 -8.11 -4.24 -11.87
N PRO A 23 -9.11 -4.81 -11.14
CA PRO A 23 -9.99 -4.03 -10.28
C PRO A 23 -9.18 -3.23 -9.23
N HIS A 24 -9.46 -1.92 -9.10
CA HIS A 24 -8.76 -1.05 -8.14
C HIS A 24 -8.88 -1.56 -6.69
N LEU A 25 -10.02 -2.16 -6.32
CA LEU A 25 -10.19 -2.77 -5.00
C LEU A 25 -9.18 -3.90 -4.75
N LYS A 26 -8.92 -4.73 -5.76
CA LYS A 26 -7.92 -5.81 -5.65
C LYS A 26 -6.50 -5.24 -5.55
N LEU A 27 -6.16 -4.27 -6.39
CA LEU A 27 -4.85 -3.60 -6.34
C LEU A 27 -4.59 -3.01 -4.96
N MET A 28 -5.57 -2.27 -4.42
CA MET A 28 -5.46 -1.65 -3.10
C MET A 28 -5.19 -2.68 -2.00
N LYS A 29 -5.85 -3.85 -2.04
CA LYS A 29 -5.61 -4.91 -1.05
C LYS A 29 -4.24 -5.56 -1.20
N LEU A 30 -3.77 -5.77 -2.44
CA LEU A 30 -2.42 -6.29 -2.68
C LEU A 30 -1.35 -5.33 -2.16
N MET A 31 -1.49 -4.03 -2.40
CA MET A 31 -0.55 -3.01 -1.92
C MET A 31 -0.56 -2.92 -0.39
N TYR A 32 -1.75 -2.90 0.24
CA TYR A 32 -1.85 -2.93 1.70
C TYR A 32 -1.18 -4.18 2.31
N LEU A 33 -1.44 -5.36 1.75
CA LEU A 33 -0.85 -6.61 2.24
C LEU A 33 0.67 -6.63 2.04
N ALA A 34 1.20 -6.01 0.99
CA ALA A 34 2.63 -5.88 0.77
C ALA A 34 3.29 -4.97 1.81
N ASP A 35 2.72 -3.79 2.09
CA ASP A 35 3.20 -2.91 3.16
C ASP A 35 3.11 -3.59 4.53
N ARG A 36 2.02 -4.32 4.79
CA ARG A 36 1.84 -5.09 6.03
C ARG A 36 2.89 -6.19 6.20
N GLU A 37 3.21 -6.92 5.14
CA GLU A 37 4.25 -7.97 5.17
C GLU A 37 5.64 -7.35 5.39
N ALA A 38 5.94 -6.24 4.71
CA ALA A 38 7.20 -5.51 4.90
C ALA A 38 7.34 -4.94 6.32
N LEU A 39 6.26 -4.41 6.91
CA LEU A 39 6.24 -4.01 8.31
C LEU A 39 6.59 -5.17 9.24
N GLY A 40 6.06 -6.36 8.99
CA GLY A 40 6.36 -7.55 9.79
C GLY A 40 7.81 -8.02 9.67
N GLU A 41 8.38 -7.96 8.49
CA GLU A 41 9.72 -8.50 8.18
C GLU A 41 10.83 -7.48 8.45
N TYR A 42 10.63 -6.22 8.00
CA TYR A 42 11.69 -5.20 8.02
C TYR A 42 11.43 -4.06 9.01
N GLY A 43 10.21 -3.94 9.54
CA GLY A 43 9.82 -2.84 10.42
C GLY A 43 9.46 -1.54 9.70
N PHE A 44 9.39 -1.53 8.36
CA PHE A 44 9.05 -0.37 7.53
C PHE A 44 8.08 -0.75 6.42
N PRO A 45 7.12 0.14 6.05
CA PRO A 45 6.28 -0.06 4.89
C PRO A 45 7.05 0.22 3.59
N ILE A 46 6.70 -0.42 2.49
CA ILE A 46 7.33 -0.20 1.18
C ILE A 46 6.99 1.19 0.64
N THR A 47 5.71 1.58 0.72
CA THR A 47 5.22 2.82 0.10
C THR A 47 5.38 4.05 0.99
N GLY A 48 5.59 3.86 2.29
CA GLY A 48 5.57 4.95 3.28
C GLY A 48 4.19 5.55 3.51
N ASP A 49 3.13 4.95 2.96
CA ASP A 49 1.74 5.39 3.10
C ASP A 49 1.15 5.04 4.47
N LYS A 50 0.05 5.69 4.82
CA LYS A 50 -0.72 5.45 6.04
C LYS A 50 -1.89 4.54 5.75
N ALA A 51 -2.05 3.49 6.57
CA ALA A 51 -3.21 2.62 6.47
C ALA A 51 -4.44 3.23 7.14
N VAL A 52 -5.60 3.04 6.51
CA VAL A 52 -6.90 3.43 7.06
C VAL A 52 -7.91 2.30 6.91
N SER A 53 -8.78 2.17 7.91
CA SER A 53 -9.98 1.31 7.84
C SER A 53 -11.04 1.99 6.99
N MET A 54 -11.50 1.31 5.95
CA MET A 54 -12.64 1.68 5.12
C MET A 54 -13.69 0.57 5.17
N PRO A 55 -14.96 0.81 4.75
CA PRO A 55 -16.02 -0.22 4.78
C PRO A 55 -15.66 -1.51 4.02
N HIS A 56 -14.83 -1.41 2.99
CA HIS A 56 -14.33 -2.54 2.21
C HIS A 56 -12.95 -3.04 2.65
N GLY A 57 -12.62 -2.87 3.93
CA GLY A 57 -11.36 -3.33 4.51
C GLY A 57 -10.25 -2.27 4.52
N PRO A 58 -9.05 -2.61 5.01
CA PRO A 58 -7.92 -1.69 5.11
C PRO A 58 -7.43 -1.26 3.72
N VAL A 59 -6.99 -0.01 3.62
CA VAL A 59 -6.42 0.60 2.42
C VAL A 59 -5.23 1.49 2.78
N LEU A 60 -4.43 1.87 1.77
CA LEU A 60 -3.40 2.89 1.84
C LEU A 60 -4.01 4.23 1.42
N SER A 61 -3.96 5.24 2.29
CA SER A 61 -4.74 6.48 2.17
C SER A 61 -4.37 7.29 0.93
N MET A 62 -3.10 7.71 0.82
CA MET A 62 -2.64 8.53 -0.31
C MET A 62 -2.74 7.77 -1.65
N THR A 63 -2.46 6.47 -1.62
CA THR A 63 -2.62 5.62 -2.81
C THR A 63 -4.07 5.56 -3.28
N LEU A 64 -5.03 5.52 -2.34
CA LEU A 64 -6.45 5.55 -2.68
C LEU A 64 -6.86 6.91 -3.28
N ASP A 65 -6.35 8.01 -2.74
CA ASP A 65 -6.61 9.35 -3.25
C ASP A 65 -6.10 9.50 -4.69
N HIS A 66 -4.91 8.98 -5.02
CA HIS A 66 -4.41 8.92 -6.40
C HIS A 66 -5.28 8.03 -7.31
N ILE A 67 -5.72 6.87 -6.85
CA ILE A 67 -6.63 5.99 -7.62
C ILE A 67 -7.96 6.69 -7.93
N ASN A 68 -8.46 7.48 -7.02
CA ASN A 68 -9.72 8.21 -7.17
C ASN A 68 -9.58 9.49 -8.00
N GLY A 69 -8.36 10.03 -8.14
CA GLY A 69 -8.11 11.35 -8.73
C GLY A 69 -8.42 12.50 -7.76
N ASP A 70 -8.37 12.22 -6.44
CA ASP A 70 -8.65 13.20 -5.39
C ASP A 70 -7.41 14.05 -5.04
N THR A 71 -6.24 13.71 -5.59
CA THR A 71 -4.98 14.45 -5.41
C THR A 71 -4.23 14.55 -6.74
N GLU A 72 -3.48 15.65 -6.89
CA GLU A 72 -2.64 15.87 -8.07
C GLU A 72 -1.42 14.93 -8.03
N SER A 73 -1.00 14.47 -9.20
CA SER A 73 0.19 13.66 -9.37
C SER A 73 1.41 14.53 -9.64
N GLY A 74 2.52 14.22 -9.01
CA GLY A 74 3.80 14.86 -9.28
C GLY A 74 4.38 14.48 -10.65
N GLU A 75 5.44 15.16 -11.05
CA GLU A 75 6.22 14.78 -12.21
C GLU A 75 6.77 13.36 -12.04
N ASP A 76 6.57 12.48 -13.03
CA ASP A 76 6.90 11.05 -12.97
C ASP A 76 6.22 10.28 -11.81
N GLY A 77 5.14 10.84 -11.27
CA GLY A 77 4.34 10.26 -10.19
C GLY A 77 3.31 9.24 -10.67
N TRP A 78 2.23 9.09 -9.90
CA TRP A 78 1.20 8.06 -10.09
C TRP A 78 0.62 8.04 -11.51
N GLU A 79 0.16 9.20 -12.01
CA GLU A 79 -0.52 9.29 -13.31
C GLU A 79 0.37 8.97 -14.50
N SER A 80 1.70 9.04 -14.35
CA SER A 80 2.62 8.66 -15.41
C SER A 80 2.74 7.13 -15.56
N TRP A 81 2.38 6.37 -14.55
CA TRP A 81 2.44 4.90 -14.50
C TRP A 81 1.07 4.24 -14.62
N ILE A 82 0.06 4.80 -13.98
CA ILE A 82 -1.25 4.18 -13.76
C ILE A 82 -2.33 5.04 -14.39
N SER A 83 -3.29 4.43 -15.09
CA SER A 83 -4.46 5.13 -15.61
C SER A 83 -5.38 5.60 -14.48
N GLY A 84 -6.20 6.60 -14.76
CA GLY A 84 -7.35 6.89 -13.92
C GLY A 84 -8.27 5.67 -13.79
N ARG A 85 -9.10 5.68 -12.75
CA ARG A 85 -10.09 4.62 -12.52
C ARG A 85 -11.21 4.70 -13.55
N GLU A 86 -11.40 3.62 -14.30
CA GLU A 86 -12.49 3.46 -15.27
C GLU A 86 -13.17 2.11 -15.02
N ASP A 87 -14.49 2.09 -14.94
CA ASP A 87 -15.29 0.87 -14.67
C ASP A 87 -14.79 0.05 -13.45
N HIS A 88 -14.38 0.74 -12.39
CA HIS A 88 -13.79 0.14 -11.18
C HIS A 88 -12.45 -0.59 -11.41
N GLU A 89 -11.80 -0.38 -12.52
CA GLU A 89 -10.48 -0.91 -12.83
C GLU A 89 -9.46 0.22 -12.98
N VAL A 90 -8.20 -0.15 -12.85
CA VAL A 90 -7.02 0.65 -13.20
C VAL A 90 -6.12 -0.18 -14.09
N ALA A 91 -5.36 0.50 -14.95
CA ALA A 91 -4.47 -0.14 -15.90
C ALA A 91 -3.08 0.48 -15.84
N LEU A 92 -2.08 -0.33 -16.16
CA LEU A 92 -0.74 0.15 -16.43
C LEU A 92 -0.78 1.01 -17.70
N ARG A 93 -0.18 2.19 -17.67
CA ARG A 93 0.07 2.94 -18.90
C ARG A 93 1.14 2.21 -19.73
N ASP A 94 1.19 2.50 -21.02
CA ASP A 94 2.20 1.92 -21.93
C ASP A 94 3.59 2.43 -21.57
N ARG A 95 4.14 1.84 -20.51
CA ARG A 95 5.41 2.19 -19.91
C ARG A 95 6.18 0.92 -19.55
N ASN A 96 7.30 0.75 -20.20
CA ASN A 96 8.17 -0.43 -20.01
C ASN A 96 9.46 -0.10 -19.24
N ASP A 97 9.44 1.00 -18.48
CA ASP A 97 10.58 1.45 -17.71
C ASP A 97 10.93 0.50 -16.55
N ALA A 98 12.16 0.56 -16.10
CA ALA A 98 12.61 -0.16 -14.92
C ALA A 98 11.85 0.34 -13.67
N LEU A 99 11.61 -0.55 -12.72
CA LEU A 99 11.03 -0.21 -11.41
C LEU A 99 12.18 0.10 -10.44
N ASP A 100 12.82 1.24 -10.63
CA ASP A 100 14.08 1.65 -9.98
C ASP A 100 13.91 2.11 -8.52
N GLU A 101 12.68 2.37 -8.09
CA GLU A 101 12.36 2.70 -6.69
C GLU A 101 12.19 1.45 -5.80
N ILE A 102 12.04 0.26 -6.41
CA ILE A 102 11.77 -0.98 -5.69
C ILE A 102 13.07 -1.78 -5.55
N SER A 103 13.49 -2.00 -4.32
CA SER A 103 14.64 -2.86 -4.01
C SER A 103 14.38 -4.34 -4.29
N ALA A 104 15.43 -5.15 -4.35
CA ALA A 104 15.30 -6.60 -4.50
C ALA A 104 14.50 -7.23 -3.34
N ALA A 105 14.75 -6.80 -2.09
CA ALA A 105 14.03 -7.31 -0.92
C ALA A 105 12.53 -6.98 -0.97
N GLU A 106 12.18 -5.77 -1.41
CA GLU A 106 10.77 -5.38 -1.60
C GLU A 106 10.12 -6.16 -2.75
N THR A 107 10.85 -6.40 -3.85
CA THR A 107 10.38 -7.25 -4.94
C THR A 107 10.04 -8.67 -4.45
N ASP A 108 10.84 -9.22 -3.54
CA ASP A 108 10.56 -10.54 -2.94
C ASP A 108 9.26 -10.52 -2.11
N VAL A 109 9.00 -9.44 -1.35
CA VAL A 109 7.73 -9.24 -0.65
C VAL A 109 6.57 -9.21 -1.64
N LEU A 110 6.66 -8.39 -2.70
CA LEU A 110 5.62 -8.30 -3.73
C LEU A 110 5.35 -9.65 -4.38
N ALA A 111 6.41 -10.41 -4.66
CA ALA A 111 6.29 -11.74 -5.28
C ALA A 111 5.59 -12.75 -4.35
N ARG A 112 5.90 -12.74 -3.05
CA ARG A 112 5.21 -13.59 -2.05
C ARG A 112 3.73 -13.22 -1.93
N VAL A 113 3.42 -11.94 -1.83
CA VAL A 113 2.03 -11.44 -1.78
C VAL A 113 1.27 -11.83 -3.04
N TRP A 114 1.86 -11.65 -4.21
CA TRP A 114 1.25 -12.09 -5.46
C TRP A 114 1.05 -13.60 -5.53
N GLY A 115 2.04 -14.39 -5.15
CA GLY A 115 1.95 -15.85 -5.11
C GLY A 115 0.79 -16.35 -4.24
N ARG A 116 0.52 -15.65 -3.13
CA ARG A 116 -0.53 -16.00 -2.18
C ARG A 116 -1.91 -15.48 -2.59
N PHE A 117 -2.00 -14.27 -3.09
CA PHE A 117 -3.27 -13.55 -3.28
C PHE A 117 -3.60 -13.24 -4.74
N GLY A 118 -2.65 -13.35 -5.67
CA GLY A 118 -2.81 -12.96 -7.05
C GLY A 118 -3.93 -13.68 -7.80
N ARG A 119 -4.28 -14.92 -7.38
CA ARG A 119 -5.40 -15.68 -7.97
C ARG A 119 -6.77 -15.35 -7.37
N MET A 120 -6.82 -14.62 -6.26
CA MET A 120 -8.08 -14.22 -5.64
C MET A 120 -8.76 -13.14 -6.49
N ASN A 121 -10.07 -13.19 -6.58
CA ASN A 121 -10.84 -12.07 -7.10
C ASN A 121 -10.95 -10.94 -6.06
N LYS A 122 -11.48 -9.77 -6.47
CA LYS A 122 -11.56 -8.58 -5.60
C LYS A 122 -12.36 -8.79 -4.31
N TRP A 123 -13.35 -9.69 -4.33
CA TRP A 123 -14.17 -9.98 -3.16
C TRP A 123 -13.48 -10.96 -2.20
N GLN A 124 -12.83 -11.98 -2.74
CA GLN A 124 -12.07 -12.93 -1.94
C GLN A 124 -10.92 -12.27 -1.17
N ILE A 125 -10.16 -11.37 -1.81
CA ILE A 125 -9.07 -10.68 -1.13
C ILE A 125 -9.59 -9.63 -0.14
N ARG A 126 -10.74 -8.98 -0.41
CA ARG A 126 -11.44 -8.14 0.57
C ARG A 126 -11.82 -8.94 1.81
N ASP A 127 -12.53 -10.06 1.62
CA ASP A 127 -12.97 -10.92 2.73
C ASP A 127 -11.77 -11.44 3.52
N TYR A 128 -10.70 -11.85 2.84
CA TYR A 128 -9.45 -12.21 3.49
C TYR A 128 -8.93 -11.08 4.42
N THR A 129 -8.94 -9.83 3.96
CA THR A 129 -8.45 -8.73 4.82
C THR A 129 -9.37 -8.43 6.00
N HIS A 130 -10.68 -8.68 5.89
CA HIS A 130 -11.61 -8.58 7.01
C HIS A 130 -11.35 -9.68 8.06
N ASP A 131 -11.10 -10.90 7.62
CA ASP A 131 -10.97 -12.06 8.51
C ASP A 131 -9.58 -12.20 9.13
N HIS A 132 -8.52 -11.71 8.45
CA HIS A 132 -7.12 -11.98 8.80
C HIS A 132 -6.27 -10.74 9.09
N CYS A 133 -6.86 -9.55 9.03
CA CYS A 133 -6.20 -8.30 9.40
C CYS A 133 -6.95 -7.64 10.57
N PRO A 134 -6.81 -8.18 11.82
CA PRO A 134 -7.58 -7.69 12.98
C PRO A 134 -7.21 -6.26 13.41
N GLU A 135 -6.18 -5.66 12.81
CA GLU A 135 -5.92 -4.22 12.91
C GLU A 135 -7.01 -3.39 12.21
N TRP A 136 -7.68 -3.92 11.20
CA TRP A 136 -8.86 -3.31 10.63
C TRP A 136 -10.05 -3.40 11.58
N GLN A 137 -10.81 -2.33 11.69
CA GLN A 137 -12.09 -2.28 12.38
C GLN A 137 -13.10 -1.61 11.48
N ASP A 138 -14.33 -2.11 11.44
CA ASP A 138 -15.40 -1.49 10.66
C ASP A 138 -15.58 -0.03 11.10
N PRO A 139 -15.34 0.94 10.19
CA PRO A 139 -15.45 2.36 10.51
C PRO A 139 -16.90 2.87 10.45
N GLN A 140 -17.90 1.98 10.30
CA GLN A 140 -19.32 2.31 10.28
C GLN A 140 -19.69 3.38 9.22
N GLY A 141 -19.15 3.19 8.02
CA GLY A 141 -19.44 4.07 6.86
C GLY A 141 -18.48 5.27 6.72
N SER A 142 -17.51 5.43 7.62
CA SER A 142 -16.49 6.47 7.57
C SER A 142 -15.11 5.89 7.21
N SER A 143 -14.04 6.63 7.52
CA SER A 143 -12.66 6.15 7.51
C SER A 143 -12.02 6.36 8.89
N THR A 144 -11.18 5.41 9.32
CA THR A 144 -10.47 5.51 10.60
C THR A 144 -9.01 5.11 10.40
N PRO A 145 -8.03 5.92 10.86
CA PRO A 145 -6.62 5.57 10.77
C PRO A 145 -6.29 4.25 11.46
N ILE A 146 -5.40 3.46 10.86
CA ILE A 146 -4.80 2.27 11.46
C ILE A 146 -3.37 2.64 11.85
N PRO A 147 -3.07 2.88 13.15
CA PRO A 147 -1.73 3.23 13.59
C PRO A 147 -0.73 2.07 13.34
N PHE A 148 0.50 2.39 12.99
CA PHE A 148 1.56 1.38 12.83
C PHE A 148 1.75 0.53 14.09
N GLU A 149 1.69 1.12 15.29
CA GLU A 149 1.76 0.40 16.57
C GLU A 149 0.73 -0.74 16.63
N ARG A 150 -0.48 -0.51 16.14
CA ARG A 150 -1.53 -1.53 16.10
C ARG A 150 -1.19 -2.64 15.10
N ILE A 151 -0.67 -2.30 13.92
CA ILE A 151 -0.24 -3.28 12.92
C ILE A 151 0.86 -4.15 13.52
N PHE A 152 1.88 -3.57 14.14
CA PHE A 152 2.99 -4.30 14.78
C PHE A 152 2.50 -5.22 15.90
N THR A 153 1.56 -4.76 16.74
CA THR A 153 0.98 -5.56 17.81
C THR A 153 0.26 -6.79 17.25
N VAL A 154 -0.53 -6.62 16.21
CA VAL A 154 -1.22 -7.73 15.53
C VAL A 154 -0.25 -8.68 14.85
N LEU A 155 0.89 -8.18 14.37
CA LEU A 155 1.97 -8.99 13.79
C LEU A 155 2.82 -9.71 14.86
N GLY A 156 2.45 -9.62 16.14
CA GLY A 156 3.06 -10.37 17.24
C GLY A 156 4.22 -9.66 17.94
N ARG A 157 4.44 -8.37 17.69
CA ARG A 157 5.40 -7.58 18.47
C ARG A 157 4.83 -7.28 19.86
N SER A 158 5.70 -7.23 20.85
CA SER A 158 5.32 -6.74 22.17
C SER A 158 4.85 -5.29 22.08
N ARG A 159 4.09 -4.82 23.07
CA ARG A 159 3.60 -3.43 23.10
C ARG A 159 4.77 -2.41 23.05
N GLU A 160 5.85 -2.72 23.75
CA GLU A 160 7.03 -1.86 23.79
C GLU A 160 7.74 -1.81 22.43
N GLU A 161 7.99 -2.96 21.81
CA GLU A 161 8.59 -3.04 20.46
C GLU A 161 7.71 -2.37 19.40
N ALA A 162 6.37 -2.58 19.46
CA ALA A 162 5.45 -1.95 18.54
C ALA A 162 5.48 -0.42 18.63
N ALA A 163 5.52 0.13 19.84
CA ALA A 163 5.63 1.57 20.06
C ALA A 163 6.97 2.13 19.53
N GLN A 164 8.09 1.45 19.82
CA GLN A 164 9.42 1.86 19.34
C GLN A 164 9.51 1.84 17.81
N LEU A 165 8.99 0.79 17.15
CA LEU A 165 8.98 0.70 15.70
C LEU A 165 8.09 1.78 15.07
N ALA A 166 6.92 2.03 15.64
CA ALA A 166 6.02 3.09 15.17
C ALA A 166 6.65 4.49 15.31
N GLU A 167 7.34 4.75 16.44
CA GLU A 167 8.05 6.01 16.66
C GLU A 167 9.19 6.20 15.66
N ARG A 168 9.95 5.15 15.38
CA ARG A 168 11.02 5.16 14.38
C ARG A 168 10.49 5.53 12.98
N ILE A 169 9.38 4.95 12.55
CA ILE A 169 8.75 5.32 11.28
C ILE A 169 8.33 6.78 11.30
N ALA A 170 7.73 7.25 12.39
CA ALA A 170 7.30 8.64 12.52
C ALA A 170 8.48 9.63 12.50
N GLU A 171 9.62 9.25 13.06
CA GLU A 171 10.84 10.05 13.03
C GLU A 171 11.44 10.13 11.62
N GLU A 172 11.55 9.01 10.91
CA GLU A 172 12.00 9.00 9.52
C GLU A 172 11.08 9.83 8.63
N GLN A 173 9.76 9.70 8.78
CA GLN A 173 8.79 10.52 8.04
C GLN A 173 8.95 12.03 8.31
N ARG A 174 9.33 12.42 9.54
CA ARG A 174 9.62 13.83 9.87
C ARG A 174 10.91 14.32 9.20
N VAL A 175 11.97 13.51 9.24
CA VAL A 175 13.25 13.85 8.60
C VAL A 175 13.08 14.01 7.09
N ASP A 176 12.40 13.06 6.43
CA ASP A 176 12.10 13.14 5.00
C ASP A 176 11.28 14.40 4.65
N GLY A 177 10.30 14.75 5.50
CA GLY A 177 9.49 15.96 5.32
C GLY A 177 10.30 17.27 5.41
N VAL A 178 11.32 17.30 6.27
CA VAL A 178 12.23 18.45 6.36
C VAL A 178 13.14 18.54 5.13
N LEU A 179 13.68 17.41 4.68
CA LEU A 179 14.55 17.36 3.49
C LEU A 179 13.82 17.72 2.20
N ALA A 180 12.54 17.34 2.08
CA ALA A 180 11.72 17.67 0.92
C ALA A 180 11.29 19.16 0.86
N ALA A 181 11.43 19.90 1.97
CA ALA A 181 11.10 21.32 2.06
C ALA A 181 12.31 22.27 1.83
N LEU A 182 13.53 21.69 1.64
CA LEU A 182 14.76 22.43 1.35
C LEU A 182 15.00 22.55 -0.16
#